data_98ba22393ba5d00e865837f990ebbcff
#
_entry.id   98ba22393ba5d00e865837f990ebbcff
#
_cell.length_a   1.000
_cell.length_b   1.000
_cell.length_c   1.000
_cell.angle_alpha   90.00
_cell.angle_beta   90.00
_cell.angle_gamma   90.00
#
_symmetry.space_group_name_H-M   'P 1'
#
loop_
_entity.id
_entity.type
_entity.pdbx_description
1 polymer ?
#
loop_
_entity_poly.entity_id
_entity_poly.type
_entity_poly.pdbx_seq_one_letter_code
_entity_poly.pdbx_strand_id
1 'polypeptide(L)'
;MGNIYGYVRVSSKDQNEDRQVISMREMQVPEENIFIDKQSGKDFNRPQYKRLLKRVKEGDLIYIKSIDRLGRNYGEIQEQWKLITKDKRVDIYVIDMPILDTRREKNLLGTFISDLVLTLLSYVSENERVTIRQRQSEGIAAAKARGVHFGRTPKPLPENFYEVYQQWKKKKITIDQAAKECGMPKSTFYGKAKTYEKSTLMNM
;
A
#
# COMPACT_ATOMS: atom_id res chain seq x y z
N MET A 1 -34.80 -0.34 -16.02
CA MET A 1 -33.82 0.27 -15.16
C MET A 1 -32.71 -0.75 -14.93
N GLY A 2 -31.44 -0.34 -14.98
CA GLY A 2 -30.32 -1.21 -14.64
C GLY A 2 -30.28 -1.54 -13.14
N ASN A 3 -29.54 -2.58 -12.78
CA ASN A 3 -29.36 -2.93 -11.38
C ASN A 3 -28.42 -1.95 -10.68
N ILE A 4 -28.57 -1.86 -9.35
CA ILE A 4 -27.74 -1.00 -8.50
C ILE A 4 -26.79 -1.88 -7.68
N TYR A 5 -25.52 -1.50 -7.67
CA TYR A 5 -24.45 -2.19 -6.94
C TYR A 5 -23.68 -1.21 -6.05
N GLY A 6 -23.08 -1.73 -4.98
CA GLY A 6 -22.18 -0.99 -4.11
C GLY A 6 -20.79 -1.65 -4.05
N TYR A 7 -19.74 -0.86 -4.10
CA TYR A 7 -18.39 -1.36 -3.85
C TYR A 7 -17.76 -0.67 -2.63
N VAL A 8 -17.33 -1.51 -1.70
CA VAL A 8 -16.70 -1.13 -0.43
C VAL A 8 -15.29 -1.70 -0.36
N ARG A 9 -14.32 -0.88 0.05
CA ARG A 9 -12.95 -1.32 0.26
C ARG A 9 -12.38 -0.75 1.55
N VAL A 10 -11.79 -1.62 2.38
CA VAL A 10 -11.04 -1.23 3.58
C VAL A 10 -9.60 -1.74 3.50
N SER A 11 -8.65 -1.00 4.09
CA SER A 11 -7.22 -1.25 3.94
C SER A 11 -6.68 -2.35 4.85
N SER A 12 -7.40 -2.75 5.89
CA SER A 12 -7.06 -3.87 6.77
C SER A 12 -8.30 -4.66 7.19
N LYS A 13 -8.09 -5.89 7.69
CA LYS A 13 -9.18 -6.72 8.22
C LYS A 13 -9.83 -6.12 9.46
N ASP A 14 -9.07 -5.30 10.21
CA ASP A 14 -9.49 -4.67 11.47
C ASP A 14 -10.14 -3.30 11.27
N GLN A 15 -10.14 -2.75 10.05
CA GLN A 15 -10.86 -1.52 9.75
C GLN A 15 -12.35 -1.80 9.58
N ASN A 16 -13.14 -1.00 10.30
CA ASN A 16 -14.60 -1.08 10.25
C ASN A 16 -15.13 -0.53 8.91
N GLU A 17 -15.78 -1.38 8.14
CA GLU A 17 -16.46 -1.04 6.89
C GLU A 17 -17.82 -0.39 7.09
N ASP A 18 -18.36 -0.37 8.31
CA ASP A 18 -19.75 0.03 8.61
C ASP A 18 -20.11 1.37 8.00
N ARG A 19 -19.22 2.37 8.10
CA ARG A 19 -19.49 3.71 7.51
C ARG A 19 -19.75 3.66 6.01
N GLN A 20 -19.03 2.79 5.28
CA GLN A 20 -19.22 2.66 3.84
C GLN A 20 -20.49 1.86 3.54
N VAL A 21 -20.76 0.80 4.30
CA VAL A 21 -21.97 -0.03 4.15
C VAL A 21 -23.22 0.80 4.48
N ILE A 22 -23.21 1.60 5.55
CA ILE A 22 -24.30 2.53 5.88
C ILE A 22 -24.57 3.47 4.71
N SER A 23 -23.52 4.07 4.13
CA SER A 23 -23.70 4.93 2.96
C SER A 23 -24.30 4.21 1.74
N MET A 24 -23.98 2.91 1.54
CA MET A 24 -24.62 2.11 0.48
C MET A 24 -26.10 1.87 0.76
N ARG A 25 -26.47 1.61 2.03
CA ARG A 25 -27.89 1.45 2.44
C ARG A 25 -28.67 2.74 2.27
N GLU A 26 -28.10 3.89 2.62
CA GLU A 26 -28.70 5.21 2.36
C GLU A 26 -28.98 5.44 0.87
N MET A 27 -28.14 4.91 0.00
CA MET A 27 -28.34 4.90 -1.46
C MET A 27 -29.27 3.78 -1.95
N GLN A 28 -29.92 3.06 -1.03
CA GLN A 28 -30.86 1.96 -1.33
C GLN A 28 -30.23 0.82 -2.15
N VAL A 29 -28.94 0.57 -1.99
CA VAL A 29 -28.27 -0.57 -2.61
C VAL A 29 -28.70 -1.85 -1.89
N PRO A 30 -29.24 -2.87 -2.61
CA PRO A 30 -29.57 -4.16 -2.01
C PRO A 30 -28.35 -4.83 -1.37
N GLU A 31 -28.54 -5.46 -0.21
CA GLU A 31 -27.41 -6.09 0.53
C GLU A 31 -26.66 -7.14 -0.32
N GLU A 32 -27.37 -7.92 -1.10
CA GLU A 32 -26.80 -8.93 -2.01
C GLU A 32 -25.99 -8.32 -3.18
N ASN A 33 -26.11 -7.02 -3.37
CA ASN A 33 -25.39 -6.26 -4.40
C ASN A 33 -24.25 -5.42 -3.83
N ILE A 34 -23.94 -5.53 -2.53
CA ILE A 34 -22.80 -4.87 -1.90
C ILE A 34 -21.59 -5.80 -1.93
N PHE A 35 -20.53 -5.38 -2.59
CA PHE A 35 -19.28 -6.12 -2.73
C PHE A 35 -18.22 -5.51 -1.84
N ILE A 36 -17.64 -6.29 -0.90
CA ILE A 36 -16.73 -5.80 0.12
C ILE A 36 -15.37 -6.49 0.02
N ASP A 37 -14.30 -5.74 -0.27
CA ASP A 37 -12.92 -6.20 -0.19
C ASP A 37 -12.23 -5.68 1.07
N LYS A 38 -11.77 -6.61 1.93
CA LYS A 38 -11.01 -6.35 3.16
C LYS A 38 -9.56 -6.74 2.96
N GLN A 39 -8.76 -5.87 2.35
CA GLN A 39 -7.36 -6.20 2.06
C GLN A 39 -6.43 -5.01 2.24
N SER A 40 -5.24 -5.30 2.81
CA SER A 40 -4.20 -4.31 3.00
C SER A 40 -3.71 -3.75 1.65
N GLY A 41 -3.31 -2.48 1.68
CA GLY A 41 -2.96 -1.69 0.50
C GLY A 41 -1.83 -2.21 -0.39
N LYS A 42 -1.18 -3.35 -0.08
CA LYS A 42 -0.05 -3.89 -0.87
C LYS A 42 -0.47 -4.88 -1.95
N ASP A 43 -1.63 -5.50 -1.83
CA ASP A 43 -2.06 -6.55 -2.75
C ASP A 43 -3.23 -6.08 -3.62
N PHE A 44 -3.07 -6.10 -4.96
CA PHE A 44 -4.11 -5.73 -5.92
C PHE A 44 -5.15 -6.84 -6.11
N ASN A 45 -5.08 -7.89 -5.30
CA ASN A 45 -6.04 -8.97 -5.37
C ASN A 45 -7.38 -8.54 -4.74
N ARG A 46 -8.31 -8.06 -5.56
CA ARG A 46 -9.66 -7.61 -5.18
C ARG A 46 -10.70 -8.60 -5.68
N PRO A 47 -10.92 -9.73 -4.99
CA PRO A 47 -11.79 -10.79 -5.48
C PRO A 47 -13.25 -10.33 -5.63
N GLN A 48 -13.76 -9.51 -4.71
CA GLN A 48 -15.13 -9.02 -4.77
C GLN A 48 -15.29 -7.96 -5.87
N TYR A 49 -14.31 -7.09 -6.06
CA TYR A 49 -14.30 -6.17 -7.19
C TYR A 49 -14.32 -6.91 -8.54
N LYS A 50 -13.49 -7.94 -8.67
CA LYS A 50 -13.48 -8.78 -9.89
C LYS A 50 -14.83 -9.48 -10.11
N ARG A 51 -15.49 -9.92 -9.03
CA ARG A 51 -16.86 -10.49 -9.11
C ARG A 51 -17.88 -9.45 -9.53
N LEU A 52 -17.82 -8.25 -8.95
CA LEU A 52 -18.66 -7.12 -9.34
C LEU A 52 -18.52 -6.83 -10.84
N LEU A 53 -17.27 -6.66 -11.33
CA LEU A 53 -17.02 -6.39 -12.75
C LEU A 53 -17.53 -7.50 -13.70
N LYS A 54 -17.62 -8.75 -13.25
CA LYS A 54 -18.22 -9.85 -14.02
C LYS A 54 -19.75 -9.82 -14.00
N ARG A 55 -20.35 -9.27 -12.94
CA ARG A 55 -21.80 -9.27 -12.73
C ARG A 55 -22.48 -8.08 -13.41
N VAL A 56 -21.85 -6.92 -13.41
CA VAL A 56 -22.44 -5.69 -13.98
C VAL A 56 -22.58 -5.77 -15.49
N LYS A 57 -23.66 -5.16 -16.00
CA LYS A 57 -24.01 -5.05 -17.41
C LYS A 57 -24.19 -3.59 -17.80
N GLU A 58 -24.22 -3.32 -19.10
CA GLU A 58 -24.49 -1.99 -19.63
C GLU A 58 -25.79 -1.40 -19.04
N GLY A 59 -25.72 -0.15 -18.58
CA GLY A 59 -26.84 0.57 -17.97
C GLY A 59 -27.03 0.30 -16.47
N ASP A 60 -26.22 -0.57 -15.85
CA ASP A 60 -26.18 -0.72 -14.40
C ASP A 60 -25.45 0.47 -13.73
N LEU A 61 -25.61 0.63 -12.42
CA LEU A 61 -25.01 1.69 -11.62
C LEU A 61 -24.17 1.12 -10.49
N ILE A 62 -22.94 1.63 -10.32
CA ILE A 62 -22.07 1.32 -9.19
C ILE A 62 -21.94 2.54 -8.27
N TYR A 63 -22.30 2.39 -7.00
CA TYR A 63 -22.00 3.34 -5.94
C TYR A 63 -20.67 3.02 -5.31
N ILE A 64 -19.83 4.05 -5.12
CA ILE A 64 -18.61 4.01 -4.32
C ILE A 64 -18.62 5.16 -3.33
N LYS A 65 -18.06 4.98 -2.13
CA LYS A 65 -18.01 6.03 -1.12
C LYS A 65 -17.13 7.19 -1.58
N SER A 66 -15.90 6.89 -2.02
CA SER A 66 -14.90 7.86 -2.44
C SER A 66 -14.07 7.31 -3.60
N ILE A 67 -13.47 8.17 -4.41
CA ILE A 67 -12.77 7.80 -5.64
C ILE A 67 -11.55 6.88 -5.40
N ASP A 68 -10.88 7.00 -4.26
CA ASP A 68 -9.75 6.16 -3.84
C ASP A 68 -10.13 4.70 -3.63
N ARG A 69 -11.43 4.36 -3.62
CA ARG A 69 -11.88 2.96 -3.62
C ARG A 69 -11.57 2.26 -4.93
N LEU A 70 -11.53 2.98 -6.04
CA LEU A 70 -11.22 2.41 -7.36
C LEU A 70 -9.74 2.10 -7.53
N GLY A 71 -8.84 2.94 -7.03
CA GLY A 71 -7.40 2.79 -7.21
C GLY A 71 -6.59 3.34 -6.04
N ARG A 72 -5.28 3.13 -6.08
CA ARG A 72 -4.30 3.65 -5.11
C ARG A 72 -3.51 4.83 -5.63
N ASN A 73 -3.46 4.97 -6.93
CA ASN A 73 -2.74 6.01 -7.63
C ASN A 73 -3.56 6.47 -8.83
N TYR A 74 -3.10 7.55 -9.42
CA TYR A 74 -3.74 8.18 -10.57
C TYR A 74 -4.04 7.21 -11.71
N GLY A 75 -3.03 6.44 -12.14
CA GLY A 75 -3.18 5.53 -13.27
C GLY A 75 -4.24 4.46 -13.02
N GLU A 76 -4.20 3.82 -11.84
CA GLU A 76 -5.20 2.79 -11.47
C GLU A 76 -6.62 3.37 -11.44
N ILE A 77 -6.82 4.56 -10.87
CA ILE A 77 -8.14 5.19 -10.80
C ILE A 77 -8.66 5.46 -12.21
N GLN A 78 -7.83 6.03 -13.08
CA GLN A 78 -8.22 6.30 -14.47
C GLN A 78 -8.54 5.01 -15.25
N GLU A 79 -7.71 3.98 -15.11
CA GLU A 79 -7.94 2.69 -15.77
C GLU A 79 -9.27 2.07 -15.34
N GLN A 80 -9.53 2.03 -14.03
CA GLN A 80 -10.78 1.45 -13.51
C GLN A 80 -11.99 2.30 -13.88
N TRP A 81 -11.88 3.62 -13.84
CA TRP A 81 -12.93 4.53 -14.30
C TRP A 81 -13.27 4.28 -15.77
N LYS A 82 -12.25 4.26 -16.63
CA LYS A 82 -12.42 3.97 -18.06
C LYS A 82 -13.03 2.60 -18.29
N LEU A 83 -12.52 1.56 -17.63
CA LEU A 83 -13.03 0.19 -17.72
C LEU A 83 -14.55 0.12 -17.41
N ILE A 84 -14.98 0.80 -16.34
CA ILE A 84 -16.39 0.76 -15.93
C ILE A 84 -17.24 1.61 -16.88
N THR A 85 -16.85 2.88 -17.10
CA THR A 85 -17.73 3.84 -17.80
C THR A 85 -17.67 3.73 -19.31
N LYS A 86 -16.52 3.44 -19.91
CA LYS A 86 -16.34 3.37 -21.37
C LYS A 86 -16.49 1.94 -21.89
N ASP A 87 -15.74 1.00 -21.30
CA ASP A 87 -15.66 -0.35 -21.87
C ASP A 87 -16.91 -1.18 -21.49
N LYS A 88 -17.39 -1.06 -20.25
CA LYS A 88 -18.58 -1.77 -19.77
C LYS A 88 -19.86 -0.98 -19.89
N ARG A 89 -19.79 0.33 -20.12
CA ARG A 89 -20.93 1.25 -20.19
C ARG A 89 -21.82 1.19 -18.94
N VAL A 90 -21.16 1.07 -17.78
CA VAL A 90 -21.79 1.05 -16.46
C VAL A 90 -21.61 2.43 -15.84
N ASP A 91 -22.68 2.94 -15.23
CA ASP A 91 -22.62 4.24 -14.56
C ASP A 91 -21.93 4.14 -13.19
N ILE A 92 -21.26 5.22 -12.77
CA ILE A 92 -20.65 5.36 -11.45
C ILE A 92 -21.23 6.59 -10.76
N TYR A 93 -21.47 6.43 -9.46
CA TYR A 93 -21.78 7.54 -8.55
C TYR A 93 -20.82 7.54 -7.36
N VAL A 94 -20.10 8.63 -7.14
CA VAL A 94 -19.21 8.82 -5.98
C VAL A 94 -19.96 9.59 -4.90
N ILE A 95 -20.26 8.93 -3.76
CA ILE A 95 -21.14 9.47 -2.72
C ILE A 95 -20.56 10.75 -2.11
N ASP A 96 -19.26 10.76 -1.78
CA ASP A 96 -18.60 11.94 -1.18
C ASP A 96 -18.35 13.06 -2.20
N MET A 97 -18.60 12.78 -3.49
CA MET A 97 -18.37 13.74 -4.56
C MET A 97 -19.44 13.63 -5.66
N PRO A 98 -20.66 14.15 -5.43
CA PRO A 98 -21.79 14.02 -6.34
C PRO A 98 -21.60 14.61 -7.73
N ILE A 99 -20.58 15.46 -7.92
CA ILE A 99 -20.18 15.93 -9.24
C ILE A 99 -19.67 14.80 -10.14
N LEU A 100 -19.19 13.68 -9.56
CA LEU A 100 -18.79 12.46 -10.24
C LEU A 100 -19.98 11.48 -10.33
N ASP A 101 -21.06 11.93 -10.99
CA ASP A 101 -22.25 11.13 -11.33
C ASP A 101 -22.35 11.00 -12.85
N THR A 102 -21.93 9.87 -13.39
CA THR A 102 -21.90 9.65 -14.85
C THR A 102 -23.28 9.58 -15.49
N ARG A 103 -24.36 9.41 -14.70
CA ARG A 103 -25.75 9.39 -15.22
C ARG A 103 -26.19 10.77 -15.72
N ARG A 104 -25.70 11.82 -15.04
CA ARG A 104 -26.09 13.22 -15.33
C ARG A 104 -25.50 13.75 -16.60
N GLU A 105 -24.41 13.15 -17.07
CA GLU A 105 -23.53 13.76 -18.03
C GLU A 105 -23.33 12.92 -19.30
N LYS A 106 -24.43 12.51 -19.89
CA LYS A 106 -24.42 11.82 -21.20
C LYS A 106 -24.08 12.75 -22.38
N ASN A 107 -23.83 14.05 -22.13
CA ASN A 107 -23.37 14.99 -23.14
C ASN A 107 -21.84 15.12 -23.11
N LEU A 108 -21.27 15.60 -24.21
CA LEU A 108 -19.83 15.72 -24.40
C LEU A 108 -19.15 16.59 -23.33
N LEU A 109 -19.82 17.68 -22.91
CA LEU A 109 -19.32 18.63 -21.91
C LEU A 109 -19.23 17.99 -20.52
N GLY A 110 -20.23 17.21 -20.14
CA GLY A 110 -20.24 16.55 -18.85
C GLY A 110 -19.20 15.47 -18.71
N THR A 111 -19.01 14.65 -19.75
CA THR A 111 -17.93 13.66 -19.79
C THR A 111 -16.57 14.37 -19.65
N PHE A 112 -16.36 15.49 -20.32
CA PHE A 112 -15.13 16.28 -20.23
C PHE A 112 -14.89 16.84 -18.81
N ILE A 113 -15.93 17.37 -18.16
CA ILE A 113 -15.84 17.90 -16.79
C ILE A 113 -15.49 16.77 -15.80
N SER A 114 -16.13 15.61 -15.91
CA SER A 114 -15.83 14.44 -15.06
C SER A 114 -14.40 13.95 -15.25
N ASP A 115 -13.93 13.86 -16.49
CA ASP A 115 -12.56 13.46 -16.80
C ASP A 115 -11.54 14.49 -16.27
N LEU A 116 -11.84 15.79 -16.34
CA LEU A 116 -11.01 16.88 -15.82
C LEU A 116 -10.93 16.84 -14.28
N VAL A 117 -12.09 16.72 -13.60
CA VAL A 117 -12.16 16.63 -12.14
C VAL A 117 -11.41 15.39 -11.65
N LEU A 118 -11.60 14.26 -12.32
CA LEU A 118 -10.88 13.02 -12.03
C LEU A 118 -9.35 13.21 -12.13
N THR A 119 -8.90 13.87 -13.18
CA THR A 119 -7.50 14.21 -13.42
C THR A 119 -6.92 15.08 -12.31
N LEU A 120 -7.63 16.15 -11.92
CA LEU A 120 -7.20 17.07 -10.86
C LEU A 120 -7.11 16.37 -9.50
N LEU A 121 -8.12 15.60 -9.12
CA LEU A 121 -8.14 14.90 -7.83
C LEU A 121 -7.04 13.85 -7.73
N SER A 122 -6.81 13.15 -8.80
CA SER A 122 -5.77 12.14 -8.86
C SER A 122 -4.37 12.76 -8.77
N TYR A 123 -4.17 13.91 -9.40
CA TYR A 123 -2.95 14.71 -9.29
C TYR A 123 -2.71 15.19 -7.85
N VAL A 124 -3.73 15.72 -7.19
CA VAL A 124 -3.65 16.18 -5.79
C VAL A 124 -3.27 15.01 -4.88
N SER A 125 -3.93 13.86 -5.03
CA SER A 125 -3.66 12.66 -4.22
C SER A 125 -2.24 12.12 -4.42
N GLU A 126 -1.70 12.15 -5.63
CA GLU A 126 -0.31 11.74 -5.89
C GLU A 126 0.69 12.72 -5.30
N ASN A 127 0.43 14.02 -5.43
CA ASN A 127 1.27 15.09 -4.86
C ASN A 127 1.33 15.00 -3.32
N GLU A 128 0.20 14.71 -2.67
CA GLU A 128 0.16 14.44 -1.21
C GLU A 128 1.07 13.27 -0.83
N ARG A 129 1.01 12.16 -1.56
CA ARG A 129 1.87 10.99 -1.30
C ARG A 129 3.35 11.30 -1.46
N VAL A 130 3.72 12.02 -2.51
CA VAL A 130 5.11 12.46 -2.75
C VAL A 130 5.57 13.33 -1.59
N THR A 131 4.77 14.31 -1.18
CA THR A 131 5.06 15.21 -0.06
C THR A 131 5.22 14.47 1.27
N ILE A 132 4.33 13.51 1.56
CA ILE A 132 4.43 12.69 2.79
C ILE A 132 5.73 11.86 2.79
N ARG A 133 6.06 11.21 1.67
CA ARG A 133 7.32 10.43 1.55
C ARG A 133 8.55 11.31 1.71
N GLN A 134 8.54 12.50 1.12
CA GLN A 134 9.64 13.45 1.25
C GLN A 134 9.82 13.88 2.71
N ARG A 135 8.76 14.34 3.38
CA ARG A 135 8.80 14.71 4.81
C ARG A 135 9.24 13.56 5.70
N GLN A 136 8.80 12.34 5.41
CA GLN A 136 9.24 11.14 6.14
C GLN A 136 10.74 10.87 5.92
N SER A 137 11.24 10.99 4.70
CA SER A 137 12.66 10.83 4.38
C SER A 137 13.52 11.87 5.09
N GLU A 138 13.10 13.13 5.06
CA GLU A 138 13.76 14.24 5.76
C GLU A 138 13.76 14.02 7.27
N GLY A 139 12.62 13.60 7.84
CA GLY A 139 12.51 13.28 9.27
C GLY A 139 13.42 12.13 9.69
N ILE A 140 13.51 11.07 8.87
CA ILE A 140 14.43 9.93 9.11
C ILE A 140 15.90 10.40 9.02
N ALA A 141 16.25 11.22 8.03
CA ALA A 141 17.61 11.75 7.89
C ALA A 141 18.01 12.61 9.10
N ALA A 142 17.14 13.51 9.53
CA ALA A 142 17.36 14.35 10.71
C ALA A 142 17.46 13.52 12.01
N ALA A 143 16.67 12.47 12.17
CA ALA A 143 16.74 11.58 13.33
C ALA A 143 18.03 10.75 13.34
N LYS A 144 18.48 10.24 12.18
CA LYS A 144 19.77 9.56 12.02
C LYS A 144 20.94 10.48 12.36
N ALA A 145 20.91 11.75 11.94
CA ALA A 145 21.93 12.74 12.29
C ALA A 145 22.02 12.99 13.81
N ARG A 146 20.91 12.82 14.54
CA ARG A 146 20.87 12.87 16.02
C ARG A 146 21.22 11.55 16.70
N GLY A 147 21.67 10.53 15.94
CA GLY A 147 22.05 9.22 16.49
C GLY A 147 20.88 8.26 16.74
N VAL A 148 19.66 8.58 16.30
CA VAL A 148 18.51 7.67 16.45
C VAL A 148 18.70 6.47 15.52
N HIS A 149 18.71 5.27 16.09
CA HIS A 149 18.79 4.03 15.35
C HIS A 149 17.41 3.58 14.89
N PHE A 150 17.26 3.32 13.58
CA PHE A 150 16.05 2.77 12.98
C PHE A 150 16.24 1.29 12.70
N GLY A 151 15.18 0.52 12.94
CA GLY A 151 15.16 -0.91 12.73
C GLY A 151 15.38 -1.70 14.02
N ARG A 152 15.55 -3.02 13.87
CA ARG A 152 15.76 -3.92 15.01
C ARG A 152 17.11 -3.61 15.68
N THR A 153 17.09 -3.43 16.99
CA THR A 153 18.32 -3.25 17.77
C THR A 153 19.27 -4.43 17.52
N PRO A 154 20.52 -4.16 17.13
CA PRO A 154 21.52 -5.21 16.95
C PRO A 154 21.70 -6.01 18.23
N LYS A 155 21.70 -7.34 18.15
CA LYS A 155 22.05 -8.17 19.30
C LYS A 155 23.50 -7.90 19.69
N PRO A 156 23.80 -7.80 21.00
CA PRO A 156 25.19 -7.66 21.46
C PRO A 156 26.06 -8.80 20.95
N LEU A 157 27.35 -8.56 20.86
CA LEU A 157 28.31 -9.64 20.57
C LEU A 157 28.39 -10.57 21.77
N PRO A 158 28.52 -11.89 21.55
CA PRO A 158 28.82 -12.84 22.63
C PRO A 158 30.14 -12.49 23.32
N GLU A 159 30.27 -12.78 24.59
CA GLU A 159 31.49 -12.48 25.38
C GLU A 159 32.75 -13.12 24.79
N ASN A 160 32.62 -14.36 24.28
CA ASN A 160 33.71 -15.09 23.64
C ASN A 160 34.02 -14.64 22.19
N PHE A 161 33.27 -13.65 21.62
CA PHE A 161 33.40 -13.28 20.20
C PHE A 161 34.83 -12.85 19.84
N TYR A 162 35.48 -12.09 20.68
CA TYR A 162 36.84 -11.58 20.41
C TYR A 162 37.88 -12.72 20.32
N GLU A 163 37.84 -13.66 21.26
CA GLU A 163 38.76 -14.78 21.29
C GLU A 163 38.55 -15.69 20.07
N VAL A 164 37.33 -16.01 19.79
CA VAL A 164 36.94 -16.83 18.62
C VAL A 164 37.32 -16.15 17.31
N TYR A 165 37.12 -14.84 17.22
CA TYR A 165 37.54 -14.03 16.06
C TYR A 165 39.07 -14.11 15.85
N GLN A 166 39.87 -13.97 16.92
CA GLN A 166 41.35 -14.04 16.84
C GLN A 166 41.80 -15.45 16.36
N GLN A 167 41.21 -16.52 16.87
CA GLN A 167 41.50 -17.90 16.44
C GLN A 167 41.17 -18.11 14.97
N TRP A 168 40.00 -17.64 14.53
CA TRP A 168 39.61 -17.69 13.13
C TRP A 168 40.56 -16.85 12.24
N LYS A 169 40.91 -15.65 12.63
CA LYS A 169 41.82 -14.78 11.89
C LYS A 169 43.21 -15.39 11.71
N LYS A 170 43.70 -16.06 12.76
CA LYS A 170 44.97 -16.81 12.73
C LYS A 170 44.85 -18.18 12.04
N LYS A 171 43.71 -18.48 11.39
CA LYS A 171 43.41 -19.75 10.73
C LYS A 171 43.51 -21.01 11.63
N LYS A 172 43.38 -20.86 12.95
CA LYS A 172 43.38 -21.96 13.91
C LYS A 172 42.07 -22.77 13.93
N ILE A 173 40.98 -22.10 13.60
CA ILE A 173 39.64 -22.67 13.47
C ILE A 173 38.98 -22.24 12.17
N THR A 174 38.04 -23.05 11.69
CA THR A 174 37.25 -22.75 10.50
C THR A 174 36.14 -21.76 10.85
N ILE A 175 35.59 -21.09 9.81
CA ILE A 175 34.46 -20.16 10.02
C ILE A 175 33.20 -20.87 10.55
N ASP A 176 33.01 -22.14 10.23
CA ASP A 176 31.90 -22.94 10.70
C ASP A 176 32.04 -23.25 12.20
N GLN A 177 33.26 -23.56 12.68
CA GLN A 177 33.59 -23.72 14.10
C GLN A 177 33.40 -22.40 14.85
N ALA A 178 33.93 -21.30 14.32
CA ALA A 178 33.80 -19.98 14.92
C ALA A 178 32.32 -19.54 15.08
N ALA A 179 31.52 -19.75 14.06
CA ALA A 179 30.08 -19.47 14.09
C ALA A 179 29.34 -20.30 15.15
N LYS A 180 29.67 -21.60 15.24
CA LYS A 180 29.11 -22.52 16.24
C LYS A 180 29.49 -22.12 17.67
N GLU A 181 30.75 -21.79 17.93
CA GLU A 181 31.23 -21.33 19.24
C GLU A 181 30.58 -20.03 19.69
N CYS A 182 30.29 -19.11 18.75
CA CYS A 182 29.56 -17.89 19.00
C CYS A 182 28.03 -18.05 19.03
N GLY A 183 27.49 -19.23 18.84
CA GLY A 183 26.05 -19.49 18.84
C GLY A 183 25.26 -18.72 17.76
N MET A 184 25.86 -18.48 16.58
CA MET A 184 25.24 -17.69 15.52
C MET A 184 25.46 -18.32 14.14
N PRO A 185 24.61 -17.98 13.13
CA PRO A 185 24.80 -18.40 11.74
C PRO A 185 26.14 -17.93 11.16
N LYS A 186 26.75 -18.70 10.28
CA LYS A 186 28.01 -18.39 9.59
C LYS A 186 28.03 -17.02 8.91
N SER A 187 26.97 -16.67 8.21
CA SER A 187 26.80 -15.35 7.56
C SER A 187 26.79 -14.20 8.57
N THR A 188 26.17 -14.42 9.73
CA THR A 188 26.11 -13.43 10.82
C THR A 188 27.48 -13.25 11.45
N PHE A 189 28.22 -14.34 11.74
CA PHE A 189 29.58 -14.28 12.28
C PHE A 189 30.49 -13.50 11.33
N TYR A 190 30.49 -13.85 10.05
CA TYR A 190 31.32 -13.17 9.04
C TYR A 190 31.00 -11.68 8.92
N GLY A 191 29.71 -11.33 8.89
CA GLY A 191 29.28 -9.92 8.85
C GLY A 191 29.75 -9.13 10.08
N LYS A 192 29.60 -9.70 11.29
CA LYS A 192 30.06 -9.08 12.55
C LYS A 192 31.59 -8.97 12.61
N ALA A 193 32.33 -9.98 12.15
CA ALA A 193 33.79 -9.96 12.05
C ALA A 193 34.29 -8.83 11.14
N LYS A 194 33.68 -8.66 9.97
CA LYS A 194 34.01 -7.54 9.05
C LYS A 194 33.70 -6.17 9.66
N THR A 195 32.59 -6.04 10.38
CA THR A 195 32.24 -4.79 11.04
C THR A 195 33.24 -4.46 12.15
N TYR A 196 33.65 -5.46 12.92
CA TYR A 196 34.67 -5.33 13.96
C TYR A 196 36.03 -4.91 13.40
N GLU A 197 36.48 -5.51 12.27
CA GLU A 197 37.70 -5.10 11.58
C GLU A 197 37.69 -3.62 11.16
N LYS A 198 36.56 -3.17 10.58
CA LYS A 198 36.43 -1.76 10.17
C LYS A 198 36.47 -0.78 11.35
N SER A 199 35.83 -1.12 12.47
CA SER A 199 35.85 -0.26 13.65
C SER A 199 37.25 -0.18 14.31
N THR A 200 38.04 -1.27 14.26
CA THR A 200 39.40 -1.29 14.77
C THR A 200 40.35 -0.48 13.90
N LEU A 201 40.17 -0.49 12.57
CA LEU A 201 40.97 0.31 11.63
C LEU A 201 40.64 1.80 11.66
N MET A 202 39.46 2.21 12.09
CA MET A 202 39.10 3.64 12.25
C MET A 202 39.57 4.25 13.56
N ASN A 203 39.98 3.43 14.53
CA ASN A 203 40.49 3.88 15.86
C ASN A 203 42.02 3.77 15.97
N MET A 204 42.72 3.48 14.90
CA MET A 204 44.17 3.56 14.73
C MET A 204 44.55 4.75 13.87
#